data_62fc14be35bbf46d8fea0b691ecffc22
#
_entry.id   62fc14be35bbf46d8fea0b691ecffc22
#
_cell.length_a   1.000
_cell.length_b   1.000
_cell.length_c   1.000
_cell.angle_alpha   90.00
_cell.angle_beta   90.00
_cell.angle_gamma   90.00
#
_symmetry.space_group_name_H-M   'P 1'
#
loop_
_entity.id
_entity.type
_entity.pdbx_description
1 polymer ?
#
loop_
_entity_poly.entity_id
_entity_poly.type
_entity_poly.pdbx_seq_one_letter_code
_entity_poly.pdbx_strand_id
1 'polypeptide(L)'
;MNKSTIRELTFKLLYSLEVQKSFENEDIDLYFEDIELDSEKVKEEIKSEVNEIINNNDELLKQISNNLKSDWKIERISKVNIALLKLAMYEMLNKKLPYKVVINEVVELAKKYGEDTSSSFINGILATVVKENNLQA
;
A
#
# COMPACT_ATOMS: atom_id res chain seq x y z
N MET A 1 -14.71 13.00 -4.31
CA MET A 1 -13.63 12.53 -3.42
C MET A 1 -12.30 12.61 -4.15
N ASN A 2 -11.29 13.20 -3.54
CA ASN A 2 -10.00 13.37 -4.21
C ASN A 2 -9.13 12.11 -4.12
N LYS A 3 -8.04 12.10 -4.90
CA LYS A 3 -7.15 10.94 -4.99
C LYS A 3 -6.48 10.61 -3.66
N SER A 4 -6.09 11.61 -2.87
CA SER A 4 -5.47 11.38 -1.56
C SER A 4 -6.43 10.68 -0.61
N THR A 5 -7.69 11.07 -0.59
CA THR A 5 -8.71 10.43 0.25
C THR A 5 -8.97 8.99 -0.20
N ILE A 6 -9.05 8.76 -1.50
CA ILE A 6 -9.23 7.40 -2.04
C ILE A 6 -8.04 6.53 -1.66
N ARG A 7 -6.82 7.05 -1.78
CA ARG A 7 -5.61 6.31 -1.40
C ARG A 7 -5.62 5.95 0.08
N GLU A 8 -6.05 6.89 0.93
CA GLU A 8 -6.12 6.63 2.37
C GLU A 8 -7.14 5.54 2.69
N LEU A 9 -8.30 5.55 2.05
CA LEU A 9 -9.31 4.50 2.23
C LEU A 9 -8.81 3.15 1.73
N THR A 10 -8.11 3.14 0.60
CA THR A 10 -7.51 1.92 0.06
C THR A 10 -6.48 1.34 1.03
N PHE A 11 -5.64 2.21 1.59
CA PHE A 11 -4.68 1.80 2.61
C PHE A 11 -5.37 1.19 3.83
N LYS A 12 -6.41 1.84 4.34
CA LYS A 12 -7.12 1.34 5.52
C LYS A 12 -7.71 -0.04 5.30
N LEU A 13 -8.24 -0.29 4.12
CA LEU A 13 -8.76 -1.61 3.77
C LEU A 13 -7.61 -2.64 3.71
N LEU A 14 -6.53 -2.31 3.03
CA LEU A 14 -5.35 -3.19 2.97
C LEU A 14 -4.82 -3.50 4.36
N TYR A 15 -4.72 -2.50 5.21
CA TYR A 15 -4.26 -2.68 6.58
C TYR A 15 -5.18 -3.64 7.35
N SER A 16 -6.48 -3.44 7.23
CA SER A 16 -7.47 -4.31 7.87
C SER A 16 -7.29 -5.77 7.45
N LEU A 17 -7.10 -6.00 6.15
CA LEU A 17 -6.88 -7.35 5.62
C LEU A 17 -5.56 -7.97 6.13
N GLU A 18 -4.50 -7.18 6.21
CA GLU A 18 -3.22 -7.64 6.75
C GLU A 18 -3.34 -8.05 8.22
N VAL A 19 -4.06 -7.27 9.01
CA VAL A 19 -4.28 -7.56 10.44
C VAL A 19 -5.09 -8.84 10.61
N GLN A 20 -6.14 -9.00 9.83
CA GLN A 20 -7.02 -10.18 9.90
C GLN A 20 -6.39 -11.41 9.28
N LYS A 21 -5.35 -11.24 8.45
CA LYS A 21 -4.72 -12.32 7.68
C LYS A 21 -5.74 -13.04 6.79
N SER A 22 -6.73 -12.30 6.29
CA SER A 22 -7.78 -12.81 5.42
C SER A 22 -7.97 -11.85 4.26
N PHE A 23 -7.95 -12.39 3.04
CA PHE A 23 -8.01 -11.61 1.81
C PHE A 23 -9.20 -12.04 0.94
N GLU A 24 -10.26 -12.52 1.58
CA GLU A 24 -11.46 -12.98 0.87
C GLU A 24 -12.34 -11.81 0.44
N ASN A 25 -13.11 -12.01 -0.63
CA ASN A 25 -14.03 -10.98 -1.13
C ASN A 25 -15.06 -10.56 -0.07
N GLU A 26 -15.47 -11.49 0.77
CA GLU A 26 -16.42 -11.22 1.85
C GLU A 26 -15.88 -10.21 2.85
N ASP A 27 -14.58 -10.29 3.16
CA ASP A 27 -13.92 -9.34 4.07
C ASP A 27 -13.87 -7.94 3.46
N ILE A 28 -13.64 -7.87 2.17
CA ILE A 28 -13.64 -6.60 1.43
C ILE A 28 -15.02 -5.97 1.44
N ASP A 29 -16.05 -6.76 1.15
CA ASP A 29 -17.43 -6.28 1.13
C ASP A 29 -17.88 -5.81 2.51
N LEU A 30 -17.49 -6.54 3.56
CA LEU A 30 -17.82 -6.20 4.94
C LEU A 30 -17.26 -4.84 5.34
N TYR A 31 -16.04 -4.54 4.88
CA TYR A 31 -15.42 -3.24 5.15
C TYR A 31 -16.29 -2.08 4.66
N PHE A 32 -16.91 -2.24 3.49
CA PHE A 32 -17.74 -1.20 2.89
C PHE A 32 -19.12 -1.05 3.53
N GLU A 33 -19.56 -2.01 4.33
CA GLU A 33 -20.85 -1.89 5.04
C GLU A 33 -20.85 -0.77 6.07
N ASP A 34 -19.69 -0.51 6.68
CA ASP A 34 -19.57 0.49 7.75
C ASP A 34 -19.06 1.85 7.25
N ILE A 35 -18.84 2.00 5.95
CA ILE A 35 -18.30 3.22 5.38
C ILE A 35 -19.28 3.82 4.38
N GLU A 36 -19.61 5.10 4.58
CA GLU A 36 -20.39 5.84 3.60
C GLU A 36 -19.45 6.42 2.55
N LEU A 37 -19.68 6.04 1.30
CA LEU A 37 -18.95 6.58 0.17
C LEU A 37 -19.88 7.39 -0.72
N ASP A 38 -19.34 8.44 -1.33
CA ASP A 38 -20.10 9.35 -2.18
C ASP A 38 -20.67 8.67 -3.42
N SER A 39 -20.04 7.58 -3.88
CA SER A 39 -20.51 6.92 -5.09
C SER A 39 -20.08 5.46 -5.16
N GLU A 40 -20.90 4.67 -5.86
CA GLU A 40 -20.57 3.28 -6.19
C GLU A 40 -19.31 3.20 -7.06
N LYS A 41 -19.06 4.21 -7.89
CA LYS A 41 -17.87 4.27 -8.74
C LYS A 41 -16.59 4.27 -7.89
N VAL A 42 -16.55 5.07 -6.84
CA VAL A 42 -15.40 5.13 -5.92
C VAL A 42 -15.22 3.79 -5.21
N LYS A 43 -16.31 3.20 -4.75
CA LYS A 43 -16.28 1.89 -4.10
C LYS A 43 -15.69 0.82 -5.01
N GLU A 44 -16.16 0.75 -6.27
CA GLU A 44 -15.66 -0.21 -7.24
C GLU A 44 -14.18 0.03 -7.58
N GLU A 45 -13.78 1.29 -7.66
CA GLU A 45 -12.38 1.66 -7.90
C GLU A 45 -11.47 1.13 -6.78
N ILE A 46 -11.85 1.34 -5.52
CA ILE A 46 -11.10 0.85 -4.36
C ILE A 46 -11.05 -0.68 -4.36
N LYS A 47 -12.19 -1.34 -4.57
CA LYS A 47 -12.27 -2.81 -4.60
C LYS A 47 -11.39 -3.39 -5.70
N SER A 48 -11.43 -2.80 -6.89
CA SER A 48 -10.63 -3.25 -8.02
C SER A 48 -9.13 -3.13 -7.71
N GLU A 49 -8.71 -2.02 -7.16
CA GLU A 49 -7.31 -1.79 -6.82
C GLU A 49 -6.83 -2.76 -5.74
N VAL A 50 -7.63 -2.94 -4.69
CA VAL A 50 -7.29 -3.89 -3.62
C VAL A 50 -7.19 -5.32 -4.17
N ASN A 51 -8.12 -5.72 -5.03
CA ASN A 51 -8.07 -7.05 -5.64
C ASN A 51 -6.81 -7.25 -6.49
N GLU A 52 -6.39 -6.24 -7.24
CA GLU A 52 -5.16 -6.32 -8.01
C GLU A 52 -3.93 -6.44 -7.10
N ILE A 53 -3.90 -5.71 -6.01
CA ILE A 53 -2.81 -5.79 -5.03
C ILE A 53 -2.75 -7.21 -4.43
N ILE A 54 -3.91 -7.77 -4.07
CA ILE A 54 -3.99 -9.14 -3.54
C ILE A 54 -3.48 -10.14 -4.58
N ASN A 55 -3.87 -9.98 -5.83
CA ASN A 55 -3.46 -10.88 -6.91
C ASN A 55 -1.95 -10.79 -7.19
N ASN A 56 -1.32 -9.67 -6.89
CA ASN A 56 0.11 -9.45 -7.05
C ASN A 56 0.88 -9.59 -5.74
N ASN A 57 0.26 -10.13 -4.71
CA ASN A 57 0.83 -10.17 -3.36
C ASN A 57 2.21 -10.81 -3.29
N ASP A 58 2.40 -11.96 -3.93
CA ASP A 58 3.68 -12.68 -3.88
C ASP A 58 4.81 -11.87 -4.51
N GLU A 59 4.54 -11.24 -5.65
CA GLU A 59 5.52 -10.39 -6.33
C GLU A 59 5.84 -9.13 -5.51
N LEU A 60 4.83 -8.52 -4.91
CA LEU A 60 5.03 -7.34 -4.08
C LEU A 60 5.85 -7.68 -2.83
N LEU A 61 5.56 -8.80 -2.18
CA LEU A 61 6.35 -9.26 -1.02
C LEU A 61 7.80 -9.54 -1.42
N LYS A 62 8.01 -10.13 -2.58
CA LYS A 62 9.35 -10.38 -3.10
C LYS A 62 10.11 -9.08 -3.31
N GLN A 63 9.49 -8.06 -3.90
CA GLN A 63 10.10 -6.75 -4.10
C GLN A 63 10.46 -6.11 -2.76
N ILE A 64 9.58 -6.19 -1.78
CA ILE A 64 9.87 -5.65 -0.44
C ILE A 64 11.06 -6.38 0.16
N SER A 65 11.04 -7.71 0.14
CA SER A 65 12.09 -8.55 0.72
C SER A 65 13.46 -8.26 0.08
N ASN A 66 13.49 -8.09 -1.25
CA ASN A 66 14.73 -7.79 -1.98
C ASN A 66 15.34 -6.43 -1.60
N ASN A 67 14.56 -5.53 -1.05
CA ASN A 67 15.00 -4.19 -0.68
C ASN A 67 15.24 -4.03 0.82
N LEU A 68 15.12 -5.11 1.59
CA LEU A 68 15.45 -5.10 3.02
C LEU A 68 16.94 -5.37 3.20
N LYS A 69 17.50 -4.85 4.31
CA LYS A 69 18.87 -5.19 4.71
C LYS A 69 18.93 -6.69 5.03
N SER A 70 20.10 -7.29 4.85
CA SER A 70 20.28 -8.75 4.95
C SER A 70 19.85 -9.35 6.29
N ASP A 71 19.89 -8.57 7.37
CA ASP A 71 19.51 -9.03 8.71
C ASP A 71 18.04 -8.75 9.05
N TRP A 72 17.28 -8.13 8.14
CA TRP A 72 15.86 -7.84 8.33
C TRP A 72 15.00 -8.92 7.70
N LYS A 73 13.96 -9.30 8.43
CA LYS A 73 12.97 -10.28 7.94
C LYS A 73 11.63 -9.59 7.73
N ILE A 74 10.98 -9.94 6.64
CA ILE A 74 9.68 -9.38 6.28
C ILE A 74 8.63 -9.58 7.38
N GLU A 75 8.72 -10.69 8.12
CA GLU A 75 7.77 -11.01 9.19
C GLU A 75 7.86 -10.03 10.37
N ARG A 76 8.96 -9.28 10.47
CA ARG A 76 9.17 -8.30 11.53
C ARG A 76 8.68 -6.91 11.17
N ILE A 77 8.28 -6.71 9.93
CA ILE A 77 7.78 -5.40 9.49
C ILE A 77 6.34 -5.24 10.00
N SER A 78 6.01 -4.06 10.53
CA SER A 78 4.67 -3.79 11.03
C SER A 78 3.62 -3.91 9.93
N LYS A 79 2.38 -4.22 10.30
CA LYS A 79 1.28 -4.35 9.33
C LYS A 79 0.99 -3.04 8.63
N VAL A 80 1.13 -1.90 9.32
CA VAL A 80 0.99 -0.58 8.69
C VAL A 80 2.04 -0.41 7.59
N ASN A 81 3.31 -0.69 7.91
CA ASN A 81 4.40 -0.52 6.96
C ASN A 81 4.24 -1.45 5.75
N ILE A 82 3.84 -2.71 5.98
CA ILE A 82 3.62 -3.67 4.89
C ILE A 82 2.50 -3.19 3.96
N ALA A 83 1.38 -2.74 4.53
CA ALA A 83 0.25 -2.26 3.73
C ALA A 83 0.64 -1.05 2.89
N LEU A 84 1.36 -0.10 3.48
CA LEU A 84 1.82 1.10 2.77
C LEU A 84 2.81 0.77 1.68
N LEU A 85 3.74 -0.15 1.94
CA LEU A 85 4.72 -0.58 0.94
C LEU A 85 4.06 -1.28 -0.24
N LYS A 86 3.12 -2.19 0.02
CA LYS A 86 2.38 -2.87 -1.05
C LYS A 86 1.62 -1.88 -1.92
N LEU A 87 0.92 -0.95 -1.29
CA LEU A 87 0.16 0.08 -2.01
C LEU A 87 1.07 0.94 -2.89
N ALA A 88 2.15 1.45 -2.31
CA ALA A 88 3.07 2.32 -3.04
C ALA A 88 3.72 1.60 -4.21
N MET A 89 4.21 0.39 -3.99
CA MET A 89 4.87 -0.38 -5.04
C MET A 89 3.91 -0.75 -6.15
N TYR A 90 2.68 -1.10 -5.81
CA TYR A 90 1.64 -1.34 -6.81
C TYR A 90 1.40 -0.09 -7.66
N GLU A 91 1.22 1.07 -7.03
CA GLU A 91 0.97 2.31 -7.76
C GLU A 91 2.14 2.70 -8.67
N MET A 92 3.38 2.52 -8.20
CA MET A 92 4.57 2.86 -8.98
C MET A 92 4.86 1.87 -10.10
N LEU A 93 4.77 0.58 -9.81
CA LEU A 93 5.23 -0.47 -10.74
C LEU A 93 4.12 -0.96 -11.68
N ASN A 94 2.90 -1.10 -11.18
CA ASN A 94 1.78 -1.63 -11.97
C ASN A 94 0.92 -0.53 -12.60
N LYS A 95 0.57 0.50 -11.84
CA LYS A 95 -0.20 1.63 -12.37
C LYS A 95 0.66 2.68 -13.05
N LYS A 96 1.98 2.62 -12.83
CA LYS A 96 2.95 3.54 -13.44
C LYS A 96 2.69 5.01 -13.09
N LEU A 97 2.22 5.26 -11.88
CA LEU A 97 2.04 6.62 -11.40
C LEU A 97 3.39 7.25 -11.09
N PRO A 98 3.51 8.59 -11.15
CA PRO A 98 4.77 9.26 -10.85
C PRO A 98 5.27 8.92 -9.44
N TYR A 99 6.47 8.37 -9.33
CA TYR A 99 6.96 7.88 -8.04
C TYR A 99 7.07 8.97 -6.98
N LYS A 100 7.38 10.20 -7.38
CA LYS A 100 7.50 11.31 -6.42
C LYS A 100 6.18 11.60 -5.73
N VAL A 101 5.08 11.55 -6.47
CA VAL A 101 3.73 11.73 -5.93
C VAL A 101 3.38 10.59 -4.99
N VAL A 102 3.61 9.35 -5.43
CA VAL A 102 3.26 8.16 -4.64
C VAL A 102 4.05 8.12 -3.33
N ILE A 103 5.35 8.32 -3.38
CA ILE A 103 6.19 8.28 -2.18
C ILE A 103 5.78 9.37 -1.20
N ASN A 104 5.57 10.59 -1.70
CA ASN A 104 5.18 11.71 -0.84
C ASN A 104 3.86 11.43 -0.12
N GLU A 105 2.86 10.93 -0.85
CA GLU A 105 1.55 10.60 -0.27
C GLU A 105 1.63 9.46 0.74
N VAL A 106 2.38 8.42 0.42
CA VAL A 106 2.50 7.26 1.30
C VAL A 106 3.31 7.60 2.56
N VAL A 107 4.33 8.43 2.44
CA VAL A 107 5.10 8.92 3.59
C VAL A 107 4.21 9.73 4.53
N GLU A 108 3.29 10.54 4.01
CA GLU A 108 2.34 11.27 4.85
C GLU A 108 1.39 10.32 5.60
N LEU A 109 0.94 9.24 4.94
CA LEU A 109 0.13 8.21 5.61
C LEU A 109 0.94 7.49 6.69
N ALA A 110 2.22 7.27 6.45
CA ALA A 110 3.12 6.66 7.45
C ALA A 110 3.24 7.54 8.69
N LYS A 111 3.30 8.85 8.52
CA LYS A 111 3.33 9.79 9.65
C LYS A 111 2.02 9.77 10.43
N LYS A 112 0.91 9.57 9.74
CA LYS A 112 -0.42 9.58 10.35
C LYS A 112 -0.75 8.29 11.09
N TYR A 113 -0.37 7.14 10.53
CA TYR A 113 -0.81 5.82 11.01
C TYR A 113 0.31 4.95 11.56
N GLY A 114 1.55 5.23 11.21
CA GLY A 114 2.67 4.40 11.63
C GLY A 114 3.36 4.87 12.90
N GLU A 115 4.51 4.28 13.16
CA GLU A 115 5.38 4.65 14.27
C GLU A 115 6.31 5.80 13.85
N ASP A 116 7.06 6.35 14.80
CA ASP A 116 7.96 7.48 14.53
C ASP A 116 8.98 7.19 13.43
N THR A 117 9.39 5.93 13.29
CA THR A 117 10.38 5.51 12.29
C THR A 117 9.78 5.10 10.96
N SER A 118 8.45 4.98 10.87
CA SER A 118 7.79 4.43 9.67
C SER A 118 8.05 5.25 8.42
N SER A 119 7.94 6.57 8.50
CA SER A 119 8.09 7.43 7.32
C SER A 119 9.49 7.33 6.72
N SER A 120 10.55 7.34 7.52
CA SER A 120 11.92 7.22 7.02
C SER A 120 12.21 5.81 6.51
N PHE A 121 11.71 4.78 7.18
CA PHE A 121 11.85 3.39 6.75
C PHE A 121 11.21 3.18 5.37
N ILE A 122 9.98 3.61 5.20
CA ILE A 122 9.24 3.47 3.94
C ILE A 122 9.92 4.26 2.83
N ASN A 123 10.30 5.51 3.11
CA ASN A 123 10.97 6.35 2.13
C ASN A 123 12.28 5.69 1.64
N GLY A 124 13.04 5.10 2.55
CA GLY A 124 14.29 4.43 2.19
C GLY A 124 14.08 3.24 1.27
N ILE A 125 13.11 2.37 1.59
CA ILE A 125 12.81 1.20 0.76
C ILE A 125 12.31 1.64 -0.62
N LEU A 126 11.38 2.59 -0.68
CA LEU A 126 10.82 3.03 -1.95
C LEU A 126 11.85 3.74 -2.82
N ALA A 127 12.79 4.48 -2.23
CA ALA A 127 13.89 5.09 -2.97
C ALA A 127 14.76 4.02 -3.65
N THR A 128 15.01 2.91 -2.97
CA THR A 128 15.77 1.79 -3.54
C THR A 128 14.99 1.12 -4.68
N VAL A 129 13.68 0.94 -4.51
CA VAL A 129 12.81 0.38 -5.56
C VAL A 129 12.85 1.26 -6.81
N VAL A 130 12.79 2.58 -6.63
CA VAL A 130 12.89 3.54 -7.75
C VAL A 130 14.20 3.34 -8.52
N LYS A 131 15.30 3.23 -7.80
CA LYS A 131 16.63 3.02 -8.40
C LYS A 131 16.72 1.70 -9.15
N GLU A 132 16.31 0.61 -8.51
CA GLU A 132 16.41 -0.73 -9.10
C GLU A 132 15.57 -0.88 -10.37
N ASN A 133 14.43 -0.19 -10.43
CA ASN A 133 13.52 -0.27 -11.57
C ASN A 133 13.68 0.86 -12.57
N ASN A 134 14.68 1.73 -12.38
CA ASN A 134 14.95 2.86 -13.27
C ASN A 134 13.72 3.72 -13.52
N LEU A 135 12.95 4.00 -12.47
CA LEU A 135 11.71 4.75 -12.62
C LEU A 135 11.99 6.22 -12.92
N GLN A 136 11.16 6.79 -13.77
CA GLN A 136 11.22 8.21 -14.14
C GLN A 136 10.11 8.96 -13.41
N ALA A 137 10.41 10.18 -13.01
CA ALA A 137 9.44 11.03 -12.33
C ALA A 137 8.33 11.50 -13.29
#